data_0a79fd85f73c3fffbcf29dfc61ac6339
#
_entry.id   0a79fd85f73c3fffbcf29dfc61ac6339
#
_cell.length_a   1.000
_cell.length_b   1.000
_cell.length_c   1.000
_cell.angle_alpha   90.00
_cell.angle_beta   90.00
_cell.angle_gamma   90.00
#
_symmetry.space_group_name_H-M   'P 1'
#
loop_
_entity.id
_entity.type
_entity.pdbx_description
1 polymer ?
#
loop_
_entity_poly.entity_id
_entity_poly.type
_entity_poly.pdbx_seq_one_letter_code
_entity_poly.pdbx_strand_id
1 'polypeptide(L)'
;EQVVRKNLRRFHESMQKYYGGRGEVHYASKAFSCLEMCRIVASEGDGLDAVSIGELYTAVKAGFPMDKVGFHGNNKTNDELEYALDCGVGHIIVDNISELHRLEKIAAEKGVKANIMFRIKPGIDAHTHDFVKTGQIDSKFGFALETGEAFEAVKEAIACENVSLEGLHCHIGSQIFDIDPFVEAAKVMLGLIAKIKNELGYEIKGLNLGGGFGIKYLN
;
A
#
# COMPACT_ATOMS: atom_id res chain seq x y z
N GLU A 1 8.42 21.72 -11.38
CA GLU A 1 7.29 21.81 -10.48
C GLU A 1 5.96 21.71 -11.22
N GLN A 2 5.67 22.60 -12.20
CA GLN A 2 4.38 22.62 -12.92
C GLN A 2 4.01 21.28 -13.57
N VAL A 3 4.98 20.55 -14.15
CA VAL A 3 4.74 19.24 -14.78
C VAL A 3 4.34 18.19 -13.70
N VAL A 4 5.00 18.22 -12.55
CA VAL A 4 4.69 17.32 -11.43
C VAL A 4 3.25 17.55 -10.96
N ARG A 5 2.90 18.81 -10.66
CA ARG A 5 1.52 19.19 -10.24
C ARG A 5 0.48 18.80 -11.28
N LYS A 6 0.75 19.06 -12.56
CA LYS A 6 -0.13 18.66 -13.65
C LYS A 6 -0.37 17.14 -13.67
N ASN A 7 0.67 16.34 -13.45
CA ASN A 7 0.53 14.89 -13.44
C ASN A 7 -0.28 14.40 -12.22
N LEU A 8 -0.04 14.93 -11.02
CA LEU A 8 -0.84 14.62 -9.84
C LEU A 8 -2.31 14.94 -10.06
N ARG A 9 -2.62 16.13 -10.57
CA ARG A 9 -3.99 16.56 -10.88
C ARG A 9 -4.71 15.68 -11.90
N ARG A 10 -3.99 15.10 -12.87
CA ARG A 10 -4.58 14.14 -13.83
C ARG A 10 -5.10 12.88 -13.15
N PHE A 11 -4.42 12.40 -12.11
CA PHE A 11 -4.93 11.28 -11.30
C PHE A 11 -6.19 11.69 -10.53
N HIS A 12 -6.22 12.88 -9.94
CA HIS A 12 -7.42 13.41 -9.29
C HIS A 12 -8.61 13.54 -10.24
N GLU A 13 -8.38 14.10 -11.41
CA GLU A 13 -9.41 14.25 -12.47
C GLU A 13 -9.97 12.89 -12.87
N SER A 14 -9.09 11.90 -13.02
CA SER A 14 -9.50 10.53 -13.35
C SER A 14 -10.29 9.89 -12.20
N MET A 15 -9.82 10.05 -10.96
CA MET A 15 -10.52 9.56 -9.77
C MET A 15 -11.90 10.21 -9.63
N GLN A 16 -11.99 11.51 -9.83
CA GLN A 16 -13.25 12.24 -9.80
C GLN A 16 -14.21 11.76 -10.90
N LYS A 17 -13.69 11.63 -12.12
CA LYS A 17 -14.51 11.27 -13.28
C LYS A 17 -15.06 9.85 -13.24
N TYR A 18 -14.24 8.89 -12.83
CA TYR A 18 -14.57 7.47 -12.95
C TYR A 18 -14.93 6.80 -11.62
N TYR A 19 -14.60 7.41 -10.49
CA TYR A 19 -14.85 6.85 -9.16
C TYR A 19 -15.54 7.82 -8.19
N GLY A 20 -16.00 8.96 -8.69
CA GLY A 20 -16.73 9.96 -7.89
C GLY A 20 -15.89 10.59 -6.78
N GLY A 21 -14.56 10.64 -6.94
CA GLY A 21 -13.63 11.23 -5.97
C GLY A 21 -13.47 10.46 -4.66
N ARG A 22 -13.94 9.22 -4.58
CA ARG A 22 -13.89 8.40 -3.35
C ARG A 22 -12.54 7.74 -3.06
N GLY A 23 -11.56 7.91 -3.93
CA GLY A 23 -10.23 7.36 -3.76
C GLY A 23 -9.20 8.43 -3.43
N GLU A 24 -8.05 7.98 -2.98
CA GLU A 24 -6.87 8.80 -2.73
C GLU A 24 -5.75 8.46 -3.71
N VAL A 25 -4.91 9.44 -4.00
CA VAL A 25 -3.72 9.29 -4.82
C VAL A 25 -2.51 9.37 -3.89
N HIS A 26 -1.60 8.39 -3.97
CA HIS A 26 -0.37 8.40 -3.21
C HIS A 26 0.83 8.52 -4.13
N TYR A 27 1.72 9.43 -3.80
CA TYR A 27 3.00 9.56 -4.48
C TYR A 27 4.04 8.61 -3.87
N ALA A 28 4.62 7.73 -4.69
CA ALA A 28 5.68 6.83 -4.25
C ALA A 28 7.01 7.60 -4.10
N SER A 29 7.40 7.91 -2.86
CA SER A 29 8.56 8.76 -2.56
C SER A 29 9.89 8.17 -3.02
N LYS A 30 9.98 6.85 -3.17
CA LYS A 30 11.17 6.16 -3.72
C LYS A 30 11.59 6.66 -5.12
N ALA A 31 10.67 7.25 -5.88
CA ALA A 31 10.98 7.79 -7.20
C ALA A 31 11.84 9.05 -7.09
N PHE A 32 11.51 9.94 -6.18
CA PHE A 32 12.30 11.12 -5.84
C PHE A 32 11.83 11.69 -4.51
N SER A 33 12.68 11.64 -3.48
CA SER A 33 12.38 12.12 -2.13
C SER A 33 13.26 13.29 -1.74
N CYS A 34 12.62 14.44 -1.52
CA CYS A 34 13.22 15.61 -0.90
C CYS A 34 12.13 16.45 -0.23
N LEU A 35 12.52 17.39 0.62
CA LEU A 35 11.58 18.25 1.36
C LEU A 35 10.57 18.95 0.46
N GLU A 36 11.04 19.51 -0.65
CA GLU A 36 10.19 20.26 -1.56
C GLU A 36 9.21 19.34 -2.32
N MET A 37 9.64 18.13 -2.70
CA MET A 37 8.71 17.17 -3.31
C MET A 37 7.60 16.77 -2.35
N CYS A 38 7.91 16.51 -1.10
CA CYS A 38 6.90 16.24 -0.07
C CYS A 38 5.92 17.42 0.08
N ARG A 39 6.42 18.67 0.08
CA ARG A 39 5.56 19.86 0.14
C ARG A 39 4.66 20.01 -1.09
N ILE A 40 5.17 19.73 -2.28
CA ILE A 40 4.38 19.75 -3.52
C ILE A 40 3.25 18.73 -3.42
N VAL A 41 3.55 17.48 -3.07
CA VAL A 41 2.56 16.40 -2.92
C VAL A 41 1.50 16.77 -1.89
N ALA A 42 1.90 17.21 -0.71
CA ALA A 42 0.99 17.66 0.34
C ALA A 42 0.07 18.80 -0.12
N SER A 43 0.62 19.78 -0.86
CA SER A 43 -0.13 20.93 -1.35
C SER A 43 -1.16 20.59 -2.44
N GLU A 44 -1.00 19.48 -3.14
CA GLU A 44 -2.01 18.94 -4.07
C GLU A 44 -3.04 18.04 -3.35
N GLY A 45 -2.85 17.77 -2.07
CA GLY A 45 -3.78 16.98 -1.25
C GLY A 45 -3.55 15.47 -1.31
N ASP A 46 -2.47 15.02 -1.97
CA ASP A 46 -2.10 13.62 -2.13
C ASP A 46 -1.52 13.00 -0.86
N GLY A 47 -1.59 11.66 -0.77
CA GLY A 47 -0.85 10.86 0.17
C GLY A 47 0.59 10.59 -0.30
N LEU A 48 1.36 9.96 0.56
CA LEU A 48 2.76 9.60 0.32
C LEU A 48 3.00 8.14 0.69
N ASP A 49 3.62 7.38 -0.21
CA ASP A 49 4.14 6.06 0.10
C ASP A 49 5.64 6.16 0.40
N ALA A 50 6.02 5.86 1.64
CA ALA A 50 7.41 5.83 2.11
C ALA A 50 7.88 4.38 2.26
N VAL A 51 9.18 4.13 1.97
CA VAL A 51 9.77 2.79 2.01
C VAL A 51 10.98 2.67 2.95
N SER A 52 11.31 3.74 3.66
CA SER A 52 12.41 3.78 4.61
C SER A 52 12.19 4.83 5.70
N ILE A 53 12.90 4.67 6.82
CA ILE A 53 12.91 5.66 7.91
C ILE A 53 13.39 7.04 7.43
N GLY A 54 14.33 7.07 6.46
CA GLY A 54 14.83 8.32 5.88
C GLY A 54 13.76 9.08 5.10
N GLU A 55 12.86 8.37 4.40
CA GLU A 55 11.72 8.96 3.71
C GLU A 55 10.67 9.46 4.70
N LEU A 56 10.38 8.69 5.77
CA LEU A 56 9.50 9.14 6.87
C LEU A 56 10.05 10.41 7.53
N TYR A 57 11.35 10.41 7.86
CA TYR A 57 12.00 11.58 8.43
C TYR A 57 11.90 12.80 7.51
N THR A 58 12.09 12.61 6.21
CA THR A 58 11.97 13.67 5.21
C THR A 58 10.54 14.22 5.16
N ALA A 59 9.53 13.35 5.19
CA ALA A 59 8.13 13.74 5.25
C ALA A 59 7.81 14.56 6.50
N VAL A 60 8.23 14.10 7.69
CA VAL A 60 8.07 14.84 8.96
C VAL A 60 8.73 16.22 8.87
N LYS A 61 9.98 16.31 8.38
CA LYS A 61 10.70 17.58 8.24
C LYS A 61 10.09 18.51 7.20
N ALA A 62 9.41 17.97 6.21
CA ALA A 62 8.66 18.75 5.23
C ALA A 62 7.33 19.31 5.79
N GLY A 63 6.86 18.83 6.95
CA GLY A 63 5.54 19.13 7.50
C GLY A 63 4.42 18.41 6.76
N PHE A 64 4.71 17.21 6.21
CA PHE A 64 3.70 16.40 5.54
C PHE A 64 2.65 15.88 6.54
N PRO A 65 1.35 15.83 6.18
CA PRO A 65 0.32 15.23 7.03
C PRO A 65 0.56 13.71 7.14
N MET A 66 1.08 13.28 8.29
CA MET A 66 1.55 11.91 8.46
C MET A 66 0.43 10.87 8.46
N ASP A 67 -0.79 11.25 8.77
CA ASP A 67 -2.00 10.44 8.61
C ASP A 67 -2.31 10.06 7.16
N LYS A 68 -1.70 10.75 6.18
CA LYS A 68 -1.74 10.43 4.75
C LYS A 68 -0.51 9.68 4.24
N VAL A 69 0.31 9.14 5.14
CA VAL A 69 1.50 8.37 4.76
C VAL A 69 1.23 6.88 4.88
N GLY A 70 1.54 6.13 3.83
CA GLY A 70 1.65 4.67 3.84
C GLY A 70 3.12 4.25 4.00
N PHE A 71 3.42 3.41 4.98
CA PHE A 71 4.78 2.92 5.22
C PHE A 71 4.95 1.49 4.72
N HIS A 72 5.69 1.33 3.63
CA HIS A 72 5.95 0.07 2.93
C HIS A 72 7.32 -0.52 3.30
N GLY A 73 7.57 -1.76 2.86
CA GLY A 73 8.82 -2.48 3.00
C GLY A 73 8.61 -3.91 3.50
N ASN A 74 9.45 -4.83 3.07
CA ASN A 74 9.35 -6.26 3.40
C ASN A 74 10.27 -6.69 4.56
N ASN A 75 11.05 -5.77 5.09
CA ASN A 75 11.98 -6.03 6.18
C ASN A 75 12.13 -4.83 7.11
N LYS A 76 10.99 -4.26 7.54
CA LYS A 76 10.99 -3.16 8.50
C LYS A 76 11.57 -3.63 9.83
N THR A 77 12.50 -2.87 10.37
CA THR A 77 13.06 -3.10 11.72
C THR A 77 12.09 -2.65 12.81
N ASN A 78 12.34 -3.03 14.06
CA ASN A 78 11.54 -2.55 15.18
C ASN A 78 11.63 -1.03 15.32
N ASP A 79 12.82 -0.46 15.18
CA ASP A 79 13.04 0.99 15.27
C ASP A 79 12.25 1.75 14.18
N GLU A 80 12.15 1.18 12.98
CA GLU A 80 11.35 1.75 11.89
C GLU A 80 9.85 1.68 12.17
N LEU A 81 9.36 0.57 12.73
CA LEU A 81 7.96 0.42 13.14
C LEU A 81 7.61 1.37 14.30
N GLU A 82 8.48 1.46 15.30
CA GLU A 82 8.33 2.40 16.40
C GLU A 82 8.28 3.85 15.92
N TYR A 83 9.23 4.23 15.06
CA TYR A 83 9.28 5.58 14.50
C TYR A 83 8.05 5.90 13.65
N ALA A 84 7.55 4.94 12.86
CA ALA A 84 6.33 5.10 12.08
C ALA A 84 5.11 5.37 12.98
N LEU A 85 4.97 4.61 14.08
CA LEU A 85 3.90 4.83 15.06
C LEU A 85 4.04 6.19 15.76
N ASP A 86 5.26 6.58 16.17
CA ASP A 86 5.54 7.85 16.81
C ASP A 86 5.25 9.06 15.91
N CYS A 87 5.47 8.91 14.62
CA CYS A 87 5.13 9.92 13.62
C CYS A 87 3.63 9.98 13.29
N GLY A 88 2.86 8.97 13.67
CA GLY A 88 1.43 8.90 13.37
C GLY A 88 1.14 8.62 11.90
N VAL A 89 1.89 7.70 11.26
CA VAL A 89 1.61 7.30 9.87
C VAL A 89 0.20 6.75 9.72
N GLY A 90 -0.46 7.07 8.59
CA GLY A 90 -1.82 6.66 8.34
C GLY A 90 -1.99 5.15 8.28
N HIS A 91 -1.09 4.45 7.56
CA HIS A 91 -1.10 3.00 7.45
C HIS A 91 0.31 2.43 7.40
N ILE A 92 0.53 1.31 8.11
CA ILE A 92 1.70 0.45 7.90
C ILE A 92 1.30 -0.70 6.99
N ILE A 93 1.98 -0.82 5.86
CA ILE A 93 1.71 -1.90 4.90
C ILE A 93 2.52 -3.13 5.33
N VAL A 94 1.86 -4.02 6.03
CA VAL A 94 2.46 -5.24 6.62
C VAL A 94 2.69 -6.27 5.53
N ASP A 95 3.89 -6.83 5.50
CA ASP A 95 4.37 -7.68 4.42
C ASP A 95 4.45 -9.16 4.80
N ASN A 96 4.50 -9.48 6.08
CA ASN A 96 4.59 -10.84 6.59
C ASN A 96 4.09 -10.96 8.04
N ILE A 97 3.84 -12.20 8.46
CA ILE A 97 3.25 -12.47 9.78
C ILE A 97 4.18 -12.11 10.96
N SER A 98 5.48 -12.26 10.79
CA SER A 98 6.45 -11.87 11.81
C SER A 98 6.44 -10.35 12.06
N GLU A 99 6.21 -9.57 11.02
CA GLU A 99 6.03 -8.12 11.14
C GLU A 99 4.73 -7.78 11.88
N LEU A 100 3.63 -8.48 11.58
CA LEU A 100 2.36 -8.30 12.28
C LEU A 100 2.54 -8.49 13.80
N HIS A 101 3.19 -9.57 14.22
CA HIS A 101 3.41 -9.87 15.63
C HIS A 101 4.30 -8.83 16.33
N ARG A 102 5.36 -8.39 15.65
CA ARG A 102 6.24 -7.35 16.18
C ARG A 102 5.50 -6.03 16.32
N LEU A 103 4.69 -5.67 15.32
CA LEU A 103 3.90 -4.44 15.34
C LEU A 103 2.83 -4.46 16.43
N GLU A 104 2.11 -5.59 16.60
CA GLU A 104 1.15 -5.78 17.70
C GLU A 104 1.80 -5.54 19.06
N LYS A 105 2.98 -6.14 19.28
CA LYS A 105 3.73 -5.97 20.53
C LYS A 105 4.15 -4.51 20.74
N ILE A 106 4.73 -3.88 19.73
CA ILE A 106 5.19 -2.47 19.82
C ILE A 106 4.01 -1.53 20.07
N ALA A 107 2.90 -1.73 19.37
CA ALA A 107 1.69 -0.93 19.54
C ALA A 107 1.12 -1.07 20.97
N ALA A 108 1.10 -2.30 21.51
CA ALA A 108 0.70 -2.56 22.89
C ALA A 108 1.60 -1.84 23.91
N GLU A 109 2.92 -1.93 23.75
CA GLU A 109 3.90 -1.28 24.62
C GLU A 109 3.77 0.25 24.60
N LYS A 110 3.42 0.82 23.43
CA LYS A 110 3.17 2.27 23.26
C LYS A 110 1.75 2.71 23.66
N GLY A 111 0.84 1.78 23.91
CA GLY A 111 -0.58 2.07 24.19
C GLY A 111 -1.31 2.74 23.04
N VAL A 112 -0.96 2.41 21.81
CA VAL A 112 -1.56 2.94 20.58
C VAL A 112 -2.17 1.81 19.74
N LYS A 113 -3.05 2.16 18.79
CA LYS A 113 -3.57 1.22 17.80
C LYS A 113 -2.95 1.50 16.43
N ALA A 114 -2.29 0.49 15.86
CA ALA A 114 -1.67 0.59 14.56
C ALA A 114 -2.70 0.31 13.45
N ASN A 115 -2.91 1.26 12.54
CA ASN A 115 -3.68 1.01 11.33
C ASN A 115 -2.81 0.34 10.29
N ILE A 116 -3.26 -0.79 9.75
CA ILE A 116 -2.49 -1.56 8.79
C ILE A 116 -3.27 -1.85 7.50
N MET A 117 -2.50 -2.07 6.44
CA MET A 117 -2.95 -2.78 5.25
C MET A 117 -2.06 -4.00 5.04
N PHE A 118 -2.62 -5.10 4.57
CA PHE A 118 -1.81 -6.25 4.17
C PHE A 118 -1.39 -6.15 2.72
N ARG A 119 -0.09 -6.39 2.46
CA ARG A 119 0.40 -6.59 1.11
C ARG A 119 0.11 -8.00 0.65
N ILE A 120 -0.65 -8.13 -0.43
CA ILE A 120 -1.10 -9.40 -1.00
C ILE A 120 -0.40 -9.64 -2.34
N LYS A 121 0.03 -10.88 -2.58
CA LYS A 121 0.45 -11.37 -3.91
C LYS A 121 -0.78 -11.95 -4.61
N PRO A 122 -1.34 -11.25 -5.61
CA PRO A 122 -2.57 -11.72 -6.26
C PRO A 122 -2.36 -12.82 -7.29
N GLY A 123 -1.10 -13.27 -7.51
CA GLY A 123 -0.80 -14.33 -8.48
C GLY A 123 -0.92 -13.90 -9.93
N ILE A 124 -0.72 -12.63 -10.26
CA ILE A 124 -0.83 -12.08 -11.60
C ILE A 124 0.55 -11.83 -12.19
N ASP A 125 0.81 -12.37 -13.38
CA ASP A 125 1.98 -12.02 -14.18
C ASP A 125 1.63 -10.88 -15.15
N ALA A 126 2.20 -9.73 -14.92
CA ALA A 126 1.95 -8.53 -15.73
C ALA A 126 2.74 -8.50 -17.06
N HIS A 127 3.61 -9.48 -17.31
CA HIS A 127 4.50 -9.53 -18.48
C HIS A 127 4.15 -10.63 -19.50
N THR A 128 3.17 -11.47 -19.20
CA THR A 128 2.71 -12.53 -20.12
C THR A 128 1.34 -12.22 -20.69
N HIS A 129 1.13 -12.51 -21.98
CA HIS A 129 -0.18 -12.40 -22.65
C HIS A 129 -1.19 -13.42 -22.15
N ASP A 130 -0.72 -14.52 -21.58
CA ASP A 130 -1.53 -15.51 -20.88
C ASP A 130 -1.54 -15.13 -19.39
N PHE A 131 -2.55 -14.40 -18.96
CA PHE A 131 -2.78 -13.99 -17.55
C PHE A 131 -3.03 -15.19 -16.63
N VAL A 132 -2.53 -16.36 -17.00
CA VAL A 132 -2.80 -17.63 -16.34
C VAL A 132 -1.67 -17.94 -15.35
N LYS A 133 -1.97 -17.74 -14.06
CA LYS A 133 -1.72 -18.64 -12.92
C LYS A 133 -0.38 -19.41 -12.84
N THR A 134 0.69 -18.93 -13.33
CA THR A 134 1.98 -19.37 -12.82
C THR A 134 2.53 -18.23 -12.01
N GLY A 135 1.88 -18.02 -10.86
CA GLY A 135 2.30 -17.00 -9.91
C GLY A 135 3.79 -17.18 -9.68
N GLN A 136 4.55 -16.14 -9.90
CA GLN A 136 5.85 -16.05 -9.28
C GLN A 136 5.60 -15.96 -7.77
N ILE A 137 5.33 -17.13 -7.15
CA ILE A 137 5.27 -17.30 -5.70
C ILE A 137 6.59 -16.83 -5.07
N ASP A 138 7.60 -16.69 -5.87
CA ASP A 138 8.97 -16.31 -5.53
C ASP A 138 9.18 -14.79 -5.28
N SER A 139 8.13 -14.00 -5.28
CA SER A 139 8.24 -12.62 -4.83
C SER A 139 8.52 -12.59 -3.33
N LYS A 140 9.55 -11.84 -2.94
CA LYS A 140 9.90 -11.59 -1.54
C LYS A 140 8.88 -10.71 -0.78
N PHE A 141 7.81 -10.27 -1.42
CA PHE A 141 6.85 -9.32 -0.89
C PHE A 141 5.48 -9.94 -0.69
N GLY A 142 4.88 -9.68 0.48
CA GLY A 142 3.48 -9.90 0.75
C GLY A 142 3.04 -11.34 0.97
N PHE A 143 1.79 -11.49 1.37
CA PHE A 143 1.13 -12.78 1.61
C PHE A 143 0.61 -13.39 0.32
N ALA A 144 0.82 -14.69 0.13
CA ALA A 144 0.33 -15.40 -1.05
C ALA A 144 -1.18 -15.65 -0.97
N LEU A 145 -1.90 -15.29 -2.04
CA LEU A 145 -3.33 -15.57 -2.13
C LEU A 145 -3.60 -17.05 -2.47
N GLU A 146 -2.82 -17.60 -3.40
CA GLU A 146 -3.05 -18.95 -3.95
C GLU A 146 -2.89 -20.06 -2.90
N THR A 147 -1.98 -19.88 -1.95
CA THR A 147 -1.74 -20.83 -0.86
C THR A 147 -2.74 -20.70 0.29
N GLY A 148 -3.57 -19.66 0.29
CA GLY A 148 -4.45 -19.32 1.41
C GLY A 148 -3.77 -18.53 2.53
N GLU A 149 -2.47 -18.29 2.45
CA GLU A 149 -1.69 -17.55 3.45
C GLU A 149 -2.30 -16.18 3.76
N ALA A 150 -2.72 -15.45 2.71
CA ALA A 150 -3.35 -14.14 2.87
C ALA A 150 -4.63 -14.20 3.73
N PHE A 151 -5.44 -15.23 3.56
CA PHE A 151 -6.69 -15.37 4.32
C PHE A 151 -6.44 -15.75 5.78
N GLU A 152 -5.46 -16.62 6.04
CA GLU A 152 -5.06 -16.98 7.41
C GLU A 152 -4.44 -15.78 8.14
N ALA A 153 -3.60 -15.00 7.47
CA ALA A 153 -3.05 -13.76 8.02
C ALA A 153 -4.14 -12.75 8.41
N VAL A 154 -5.21 -12.64 7.61
CA VAL A 154 -6.37 -11.79 7.95
C VAL A 154 -7.05 -12.25 9.24
N LYS A 155 -7.26 -13.55 9.43
CA LYS A 155 -7.82 -14.09 10.69
C LYS A 155 -6.96 -13.72 11.89
N GLU A 156 -5.65 -13.80 11.72
CA GLU A 156 -4.71 -13.47 12.77
C GLU A 156 -4.72 -11.97 13.10
N ALA A 157 -4.76 -11.10 12.09
CA ALA A 157 -4.88 -9.66 12.31
C ALA A 157 -6.18 -9.25 12.99
N ILE A 158 -7.29 -9.92 12.69
CA ILE A 158 -8.58 -9.67 13.33
C ILE A 158 -8.53 -10.04 14.83
N ALA A 159 -7.71 -11.01 15.20
CA ALA A 159 -7.54 -11.43 16.60
C ALA A 159 -6.57 -10.51 17.40
N CYS A 160 -5.82 -9.63 16.73
CA CYS A 160 -4.95 -8.66 17.39
C CYS A 160 -5.75 -7.55 18.07
N GLU A 161 -5.32 -7.14 19.26
CA GLU A 161 -5.99 -6.06 20.03
C GLU A 161 -5.50 -4.66 19.65
N ASN A 162 -4.20 -4.54 19.34
CA ASN A 162 -3.52 -3.26 19.12
C ASN A 162 -3.25 -2.96 17.63
N VAL A 163 -3.80 -3.78 16.74
CA VAL A 163 -3.74 -3.57 15.29
C VAL A 163 -5.15 -3.44 14.73
N SER A 164 -5.33 -2.64 13.71
CA SER A 164 -6.58 -2.50 12.94
C SER A 164 -6.30 -2.76 11.47
N LEU A 165 -6.81 -3.85 10.93
CA LEU A 165 -6.69 -4.14 9.49
C LEU A 165 -7.72 -3.29 8.72
N GLU A 166 -7.26 -2.17 8.15
CA GLU A 166 -8.12 -1.23 7.45
C GLU A 166 -8.25 -1.56 5.95
N GLY A 167 -7.25 -2.21 5.37
CA GLY A 167 -7.25 -2.44 3.94
C GLY A 167 -6.32 -3.53 3.45
N LEU A 168 -6.39 -3.75 2.14
CA LEU A 168 -5.48 -4.62 1.39
C LEU A 168 -4.71 -3.81 0.35
N HIS A 169 -3.47 -4.20 0.12
CA HIS A 169 -2.60 -3.61 -0.90
C HIS A 169 -2.05 -4.71 -1.81
N CYS A 170 -1.91 -4.43 -3.09
CA CYS A 170 -1.10 -5.24 -4.00
C CYS A 170 -0.26 -4.36 -4.91
N HIS A 171 0.80 -4.94 -5.46
CA HIS A 171 1.63 -4.31 -6.47
C HIS A 171 2.12 -5.40 -7.42
N ILE A 172 1.70 -5.32 -8.68
CA ILE A 172 1.86 -6.40 -9.65
C ILE A 172 3.11 -6.27 -10.54
N GLY A 173 3.89 -5.20 -10.36
CA GLY A 173 5.13 -4.98 -11.09
C GLY A 173 5.39 -3.53 -11.45
N SER A 174 6.39 -3.33 -12.30
CA SER A 174 6.82 -2.00 -12.78
C SER A 174 6.87 -1.98 -14.29
N GLN A 175 6.70 -0.78 -14.90
CA GLN A 175 6.74 -0.57 -16.34
C GLN A 175 5.73 -1.44 -17.10
N ILE A 176 4.51 -1.48 -16.60
CA ILE A 176 3.38 -2.20 -17.19
C ILE A 176 2.64 -1.22 -18.10
N PHE A 177 2.58 -1.52 -19.39
CA PHE A 177 1.94 -0.66 -20.40
C PHE A 177 0.50 -1.07 -20.70
N ASP A 178 0.14 -2.31 -20.42
CA ASP A 178 -1.20 -2.84 -20.62
C ASP A 178 -2.08 -2.60 -19.39
N ILE A 179 -3.34 -2.31 -19.61
CA ILE A 179 -4.31 -2.05 -18.53
C ILE A 179 -4.90 -3.34 -17.95
N ASP A 180 -4.97 -4.41 -18.72
CA ASP A 180 -5.65 -5.64 -18.35
C ASP A 180 -5.09 -6.30 -17.08
N PRO A 181 -3.76 -6.35 -16.82
CA PRO A 181 -3.22 -6.85 -15.56
C PRO A 181 -3.74 -6.11 -14.32
N PHE A 182 -3.93 -4.80 -14.42
CA PHE A 182 -4.48 -4.00 -13.31
C PHE A 182 -5.95 -4.32 -13.08
N VAL A 183 -6.72 -4.54 -14.15
CA VAL A 183 -8.14 -4.94 -14.06
C VAL A 183 -8.26 -6.31 -13.41
N GLU A 184 -7.42 -7.28 -13.80
CA GLU A 184 -7.42 -8.61 -13.19
C GLU A 184 -6.97 -8.56 -11.72
N ALA A 185 -5.96 -7.77 -11.37
CA ALA A 185 -5.56 -7.55 -9.99
C ALA A 185 -6.73 -7.00 -9.15
N ALA A 186 -7.46 -6.02 -9.68
CA ALA A 186 -8.62 -5.46 -9.00
C ALA A 186 -9.70 -6.52 -8.76
N LYS A 187 -10.02 -7.36 -9.77
CA LYS A 187 -11.01 -8.44 -9.62
C LYS A 187 -10.61 -9.46 -8.57
N VAL A 188 -9.35 -9.91 -8.59
CA VAL A 188 -8.81 -10.88 -7.65
C VAL A 188 -8.85 -10.33 -6.22
N MET A 189 -8.40 -9.09 -6.03
CA MET A 189 -8.40 -8.44 -4.72
C MET A 189 -9.81 -8.19 -4.18
N LEU A 190 -10.75 -7.79 -5.03
CA LEU A 190 -12.16 -7.65 -4.65
C LEU A 190 -12.78 -9.00 -4.30
N GLY A 191 -12.39 -10.08 -4.99
CA GLY A 191 -12.78 -11.45 -4.66
C GLY A 191 -12.31 -11.85 -3.26
N LEU A 192 -11.09 -11.53 -2.87
CA LEU A 192 -10.57 -11.76 -1.52
C LEU A 192 -11.34 -10.93 -0.48
N ILE A 193 -11.61 -9.66 -0.74
CA ILE A 193 -12.41 -8.79 0.14
C ILE A 193 -13.81 -9.37 0.37
N ALA A 194 -14.45 -9.82 -0.70
CA ALA A 194 -15.76 -10.45 -0.61
C ALA A 194 -15.73 -11.74 0.21
N LYS A 195 -14.69 -12.57 0.03
CA LYS A 195 -14.48 -13.79 0.82
C LYS A 195 -14.30 -13.46 2.32
N ILE A 196 -13.47 -12.49 2.65
CA ILE A 196 -13.25 -12.04 4.04
C ILE A 196 -14.57 -11.60 4.67
N LYS A 197 -15.35 -10.79 3.95
CA LYS A 197 -16.65 -10.33 4.45
C LYS A 197 -17.64 -11.48 4.67
N ASN A 198 -17.71 -12.41 3.72
CA ASN A 198 -18.68 -13.51 3.78
C ASN A 198 -18.32 -14.58 4.83
N GLU A 199 -17.03 -14.91 4.97
CA GLU A 199 -16.60 -16.00 5.84
C GLU A 199 -16.23 -15.54 7.24
N LEU A 200 -15.71 -14.32 7.40
CA LEU A 200 -15.25 -13.78 8.68
C LEU A 200 -16.16 -12.65 9.23
N GLY A 201 -17.11 -12.16 8.45
CA GLY A 201 -17.94 -11.01 8.83
C GLY A 201 -17.16 -9.71 8.99
N TYR A 202 -15.89 -9.66 8.50
CA TYR A 202 -15.02 -8.51 8.66
C TYR A 202 -15.07 -7.61 7.42
N GLU A 203 -15.15 -6.30 7.64
CA GLU A 203 -15.23 -5.33 6.55
C GLU A 203 -13.88 -4.66 6.29
N ILE A 204 -13.31 -4.94 5.14
CA ILE A 204 -12.13 -4.26 4.61
C ILE A 204 -12.58 -2.92 4.02
N LYS A 205 -12.03 -1.81 4.51
CA LYS A 205 -12.43 -0.44 4.16
C LYS A 205 -11.70 0.11 2.93
N GLY A 206 -10.44 -0.31 2.72
CA GLY A 206 -9.57 0.23 1.69
C GLY A 206 -8.96 -0.83 0.78
N LEU A 207 -8.79 -0.49 -0.50
CA LEU A 207 -8.04 -1.27 -1.47
C LEU A 207 -7.05 -0.36 -2.18
N ASN A 208 -5.76 -0.68 -2.04
CA ASN A 208 -4.67 -0.02 -2.75
C ASN A 208 -4.10 -0.99 -3.80
N LEU A 209 -4.25 -0.68 -5.08
CA LEU A 209 -3.78 -1.51 -6.19
C LEU A 209 -2.31 -1.24 -6.55
N GLY A 210 -1.64 -0.37 -5.80
CA GLY A 210 -0.25 0.01 -6.09
C GLY A 210 -0.12 0.90 -7.31
N GLY A 211 1.08 0.92 -7.85
CA GLY A 211 1.43 1.64 -9.07
C GLY A 211 2.06 0.69 -10.09
N GLY A 212 3.09 1.18 -10.79
CA GLY A 212 3.81 0.38 -11.77
C GLY A 212 3.43 0.70 -13.22
N PHE A 213 2.64 1.75 -13.44
CA PHE A 213 2.29 2.23 -14.77
C PHE A 213 3.54 2.54 -15.58
N GLY A 214 3.58 2.03 -16.81
CA GLY A 214 4.69 2.22 -17.73
C GLY A 214 4.85 3.67 -18.16
N ILE A 215 6.09 4.15 -18.16
CA ILE A 215 6.46 5.45 -18.70
C ILE A 215 7.53 5.30 -19.78
N LYS A 216 7.45 6.13 -20.79
CA LYS A 216 8.46 6.17 -21.85
C LYS A 216 9.62 7.04 -21.40
N TYR A 217 10.82 6.46 -21.33
CA TYR A 217 12.05 7.19 -20.92
C TYR A 217 12.76 7.85 -22.11
N LEU A 218 12.64 7.24 -23.30
CA LEU A 218 13.31 7.73 -24.53
C LEU A 218 12.26 7.97 -25.62
N ASN A 219 12.54 8.92 -26.47
CA ASN A 219 11.71 9.21 -27.66
C ASN A 219 11.95 8.20 -28.78
#